data_172df2793f5c0e36f1d88533572deeeb
#
_entry.id   172df2793f5c0e36f1d88533572deeeb
#
_cell.length_a   1.000
_cell.length_b   1.000
_cell.length_c   1.000
_cell.angle_alpha   90.00
_cell.angle_beta   90.00
_cell.angle_gamma   90.00
#
_symmetry.space_group_name_H-M   'P 1'
#
loop_
_entity.id
_entity.type
_entity.pdbx_description
1 polymer ?
#
loop_
_entity_poly.entity_id
_entity_poly.type
_entity_poly.pdbx_seq_one_letter_code
_entity_poly.pdbx_strand_id
1 'polypeptide(L)'
;KEDRGTDIILHIDDDCKEFLEKGRIQTLLDKYCKFLPVPVAFGKKTEWKDGKQVDTDEDNIINDMEPLWTKTPSTISDEQYKEFYRKLYPMQDEPLFWIHLNVDYPFNLTGILYFPKIKSNIDLQRNKIQLYCNQVFVTDQVEGIVPEFLTLLHGVIDSPDIPLNVSRSYLQSDANVKKISTYITKKVSDRLQQTFKDDRKDFEDKWNDLKIFINYGMLTQDDFYERAKEFALFKDVDGKCFTFEEYKTLIKDNQTDKD
;
A
#
# COMPACT_ATOMS: atom_id res chain seq x y z
N LYS A 1 19.91 27.93 33.21
CA LYS A 1 19.64 28.08 31.76
C LYS A 1 18.66 26.97 31.42
N GLU A 2 17.39 27.33 31.20
CA GLU A 2 16.43 26.36 30.67
C GLU A 2 16.82 26.02 29.25
N ASP A 3 16.77 24.72 28.88
CA ASP A 3 16.98 24.27 27.55
C ASP A 3 15.85 24.79 26.63
N ARG A 4 16.15 25.02 25.36
CA ARG A 4 15.13 25.45 24.41
C ARG A 4 14.14 24.31 24.18
N GLY A 5 12.86 24.60 24.36
CA GLY A 5 11.79 23.64 24.19
C GLY A 5 10.41 24.29 24.27
N THR A 6 9.38 23.48 24.02
CA THR A 6 7.98 23.84 24.18
C THR A 6 7.27 22.70 24.90
N ASP A 7 6.62 23.03 26.01
CA ASP A 7 5.75 22.09 26.73
C ASP A 7 4.30 22.29 26.28
N ILE A 8 3.64 21.19 25.94
CA ILE A 8 2.22 21.16 25.63
C ILE A 8 1.53 20.36 26.73
N ILE A 9 0.73 21.05 27.54
CA ILE A 9 0.03 20.45 28.69
C ILE A 9 -1.46 20.38 28.36
N LEU A 10 -2.00 19.15 28.32
CA LEU A 10 -3.42 18.89 28.12
C LEU A 10 -4.06 18.46 29.43
N HIS A 11 -5.07 19.20 29.88
CA HIS A 11 -5.90 18.81 31.00
C HIS A 11 -7.01 17.89 30.52
N ILE A 12 -6.99 16.65 31.02
CA ILE A 12 -7.89 15.59 30.57
C ILE A 12 -9.13 15.56 31.43
N ASP A 13 -10.30 15.59 30.84
CA ASP A 13 -11.60 15.45 31.48
C ASP A 13 -11.85 14.00 31.97
N ASP A 14 -12.78 13.83 32.89
CA ASP A 14 -13.09 12.52 33.48
C ASP A 14 -13.52 11.48 32.44
N ASP A 15 -14.22 11.89 31.40
CA ASP A 15 -14.67 11.02 30.30
C ASP A 15 -13.54 10.60 29.36
N CYS A 16 -12.35 11.24 29.46
CA CYS A 16 -11.20 11.03 28.61
C CYS A 16 -10.00 10.41 29.33
N LYS A 17 -10.20 9.85 30.52
CA LYS A 17 -9.10 9.26 31.36
C LYS A 17 -8.32 8.15 30.67
N GLU A 18 -8.88 7.49 29.64
CA GLU A 18 -8.15 6.50 28.84
C GLU A 18 -6.83 7.05 28.27
N PHE A 19 -6.77 8.35 27.95
CA PHE A 19 -5.57 9.00 27.41
C PHE A 19 -4.47 9.27 28.47
N LEU A 20 -4.70 8.94 29.73
CA LEU A 20 -3.67 8.90 30.77
C LEU A 20 -2.95 7.55 30.82
N GLU A 21 -3.48 6.54 30.11
CA GLU A 21 -2.89 5.21 30.11
C GLU A 21 -1.78 5.10 29.05
N LYS A 22 -0.60 4.61 29.47
CA LYS A 22 0.57 4.43 28.61
C LYS A 22 0.24 3.61 27.34
N GLY A 23 -0.51 2.52 27.48
CA GLY A 23 -0.89 1.64 26.37
C GLY A 23 -1.76 2.35 25.33
N ARG A 24 -2.68 3.23 25.78
CA ARG A 24 -3.52 4.02 24.88
C ARG A 24 -2.71 5.04 24.10
N ILE A 25 -1.81 5.75 24.74
CA ILE A 25 -0.90 6.71 24.09
C ILE A 25 0.03 5.98 23.11
N GLN A 26 0.62 4.84 23.51
CA GLN A 26 1.46 4.04 22.59
C GLN A 26 0.71 3.69 21.30
N THR A 27 -0.54 3.21 21.40
CA THR A 27 -1.37 2.88 20.24
C THR A 27 -1.59 4.07 19.30
N LEU A 28 -1.82 5.26 19.86
CA LEU A 28 -1.96 6.49 19.08
C LEU A 28 -0.65 6.90 18.40
N LEU A 29 0.46 6.84 19.12
CA LEU A 29 1.78 7.16 18.58
C LEU A 29 2.17 6.17 17.47
N ASP A 30 1.92 4.88 17.66
CA ASP A 30 2.16 3.85 16.64
C ASP A 30 1.33 4.07 15.36
N LYS A 31 0.11 4.61 15.50
CA LYS A 31 -0.75 4.92 14.36
C LYS A 31 -0.31 6.19 13.63
N TYR A 32 -0.08 7.27 14.36
CA TYR A 32 0.06 8.60 13.77
C TYR A 32 1.51 9.07 13.62
N CYS A 33 2.43 8.54 14.42
CA CYS A 33 3.81 9.01 14.49
C CYS A 33 4.84 8.03 13.96
N LYS A 34 4.42 6.81 13.54
CA LYS A 34 5.28 5.68 13.18
C LYS A 34 6.42 6.03 12.21
N PHE A 35 6.19 6.98 11.30
CA PHE A 35 7.14 7.34 10.25
C PHE A 35 7.49 8.83 10.21
N LEU A 36 7.23 9.56 11.29
CA LEU A 36 7.61 10.98 11.36
C LEU A 36 9.12 11.16 11.11
N PRO A 37 9.54 12.21 10.36
CA PRO A 37 10.94 12.45 10.02
C PRO A 37 11.76 13.06 11.17
N VAL A 38 11.19 13.13 12.37
CA VAL A 38 11.83 13.60 13.61
C VAL A 38 11.69 12.51 14.67
N PRO A 39 12.71 12.33 15.55
CA PRO A 39 12.65 11.30 16.58
C PRO A 39 11.54 11.58 17.59
N VAL A 40 10.72 10.58 17.83
CA VAL A 40 9.67 10.60 18.87
C VAL A 40 10.06 9.65 19.98
N ALA A 41 10.39 10.21 21.15
CA ALA A 41 10.72 9.43 22.32
C ALA A 41 9.46 9.18 23.17
N PHE A 42 9.22 7.92 23.54
CA PHE A 42 8.14 7.55 24.45
C PHE A 42 8.59 6.50 25.46
N GLY A 43 8.79 6.95 26.70
CA GLY A 43 9.37 6.15 27.76
C GLY A 43 10.88 5.91 27.58
N LYS A 44 11.40 4.93 28.33
CA LYS A 44 12.79 4.51 28.27
C LYS A 44 12.91 3.15 27.62
N LYS A 45 14.07 2.85 27.03
CA LYS A 45 14.40 1.48 26.61
C LYS A 45 14.45 0.57 27.81
N THR A 46 14.03 -0.67 27.62
CA THR A 46 14.03 -1.67 28.68
C THR A 46 15.00 -2.80 28.35
N GLU A 47 15.70 -3.31 29.38
CA GLU A 47 16.58 -4.47 29.30
C GLU A 47 16.14 -5.56 30.28
N TRP A 48 16.41 -6.81 29.94
CA TRP A 48 16.21 -7.92 30.85
C TRP A 48 17.42 -8.08 31.77
N LYS A 49 17.23 -7.83 33.10
CA LYS A 49 18.22 -8.07 34.13
C LYS A 49 17.60 -8.97 35.20
N ASP A 50 18.24 -10.07 35.54
CA ASP A 50 17.81 -11.01 36.58
C ASP A 50 16.35 -11.47 36.46
N GLY A 51 15.89 -11.73 35.23
CA GLY A 51 14.52 -12.19 34.94
C GLY A 51 13.45 -11.12 35.09
N LYS A 52 13.84 -9.84 35.22
CA LYS A 52 12.94 -8.68 35.27
C LYS A 52 13.30 -7.66 34.18
N GLN A 53 12.27 -7.02 33.66
CA GLN A 53 12.44 -5.90 32.73
C GLN A 53 12.74 -4.62 33.54
N VAL A 54 13.86 -3.97 33.21
CA VAL A 54 14.34 -2.75 33.91
C VAL A 54 14.51 -1.65 32.89
N ASP A 55 14.04 -0.44 33.21
CA ASP A 55 14.26 0.73 32.36
C ASP A 55 15.75 1.14 32.38
N THR A 56 16.24 1.49 31.20
CA THR A 56 17.59 2.08 31.03
C THR A 56 17.51 3.61 31.07
N ASP A 57 18.67 4.28 31.03
CA ASP A 57 18.74 5.74 30.94
C ASP A 57 18.46 6.25 29.50
N GLU A 58 18.43 5.37 28.51
CA GLU A 58 18.23 5.73 27.10
C GLU A 58 16.75 5.93 26.75
N ASP A 59 16.47 6.97 25.95
CA ASP A 59 15.14 7.23 25.44
C ASP A 59 14.71 6.14 24.43
N ASN A 60 13.47 5.71 24.55
CA ASN A 60 12.87 4.78 23.59
C ASN A 60 12.31 5.55 22.40
N ILE A 61 13.07 5.61 21.30
CA ILE A 61 12.61 6.18 20.03
C ILE A 61 11.70 5.17 19.34
N ILE A 62 10.44 5.56 19.12
CA ILE A 62 9.38 4.65 18.67
C ILE A 62 9.11 4.68 17.16
N ASN A 63 9.62 5.66 16.44
CA ASN A 63 9.35 5.86 15.02
C ASN A 63 10.56 5.53 14.14
N ASP A 64 10.26 5.21 12.88
CA ASP A 64 11.23 4.99 11.81
C ASP A 64 11.31 6.27 10.96
N MET A 65 12.37 7.04 11.11
CA MET A 65 12.56 8.33 10.43
C MET A 65 12.95 8.19 8.96
N GLU A 66 13.43 7.02 8.55
CA GLU A 66 13.85 6.72 7.17
C GLU A 66 13.10 5.50 6.61
N PRO A 67 11.78 5.59 6.47
CA PRO A 67 10.99 4.46 6.03
C PRO A 67 11.37 4.01 4.60
N LEU A 68 11.11 2.74 4.31
CA LEU A 68 11.60 2.10 3.09
C LEU A 68 11.22 2.83 1.80
N TRP A 69 10.04 3.43 1.74
CA TRP A 69 9.56 4.11 0.52
C TRP A 69 10.28 5.42 0.20
N THR A 70 11.06 5.98 1.12
CA THR A 70 11.88 7.18 0.87
C THR A 70 13.22 6.85 0.24
N LYS A 71 13.61 5.57 0.21
CA LYS A 71 14.89 5.11 -0.33
C LYS A 71 14.81 4.89 -1.84
N THR A 72 15.95 4.97 -2.51
CA THR A 72 16.03 4.68 -3.95
C THR A 72 15.72 3.21 -4.22
N PRO A 73 14.77 2.86 -5.12
CA PRO A 73 14.36 1.47 -5.36
C PRO A 73 15.51 0.51 -5.70
N SER A 74 16.52 0.98 -6.46
CA SER A 74 17.68 0.16 -6.85
C SER A 74 18.61 -0.24 -5.70
N THR A 75 18.45 0.38 -4.52
CA THR A 75 19.27 0.08 -3.33
C THR A 75 18.58 -0.88 -2.36
N ILE A 76 17.35 -1.28 -2.66
CA ILE A 76 16.50 -2.09 -1.78
C ILE A 76 16.44 -3.52 -2.29
N SER A 77 16.71 -4.49 -1.43
CA SER A 77 16.57 -5.91 -1.74
C SER A 77 15.13 -6.38 -1.59
N ASP A 78 14.78 -7.48 -2.26
CA ASP A 78 13.47 -8.11 -2.16
C ASP A 78 13.12 -8.48 -0.70
N GLU A 79 14.10 -8.91 0.08
CA GLU A 79 13.87 -9.24 1.49
C GLU A 79 13.50 -8.00 2.32
N GLN A 80 14.11 -6.85 2.05
CA GLN A 80 13.74 -5.59 2.73
C GLN A 80 12.30 -5.18 2.41
N TYR A 81 11.83 -5.39 1.16
CA TYR A 81 10.42 -5.15 0.82
C TYR A 81 9.47 -6.09 1.58
N LYS A 82 9.82 -7.36 1.71
CA LYS A 82 9.02 -8.34 2.47
C LYS A 82 9.03 -8.05 3.98
N GLU A 83 10.18 -7.68 4.55
CA GLU A 83 10.28 -7.27 5.96
C GLU A 83 9.43 -6.04 6.24
N PHE A 84 9.46 -5.05 5.33
CA PHE A 84 8.63 -3.87 5.45
C PHE A 84 7.14 -4.22 5.38
N TYR A 85 6.75 -5.12 4.48
CA TYR A 85 5.37 -5.62 4.41
C TYR A 85 4.95 -6.31 5.71
N ARG A 86 5.79 -7.19 6.27
CA ARG A 86 5.54 -7.87 7.57
C ARG A 86 5.41 -6.89 8.74
N LYS A 87 6.19 -5.79 8.72
CA LYS A 87 6.06 -4.70 9.70
C LYS A 87 4.71 -3.97 9.62
N LEU A 88 4.19 -3.78 8.41
CA LEU A 88 2.90 -3.11 8.20
C LEU A 88 1.72 -4.05 8.47
N TYR A 89 1.86 -5.31 8.10
CA TYR A 89 0.78 -6.31 8.08
C TYR A 89 1.23 -7.64 8.71
N PRO A 90 1.50 -7.69 10.03
CA PRO A 90 2.13 -8.85 10.68
C PRO A 90 1.28 -10.12 10.63
N MET A 91 -0.03 -10.01 10.38
CA MET A 91 -0.96 -11.14 10.31
C MET A 91 -1.29 -11.60 8.88
N GLN A 92 -0.64 -11.02 7.88
CA GLN A 92 -0.84 -11.34 6.47
C GLN A 92 0.25 -12.27 5.94
N ASP A 93 -0.09 -13.06 4.90
CA ASP A 93 0.91 -13.82 4.15
C ASP A 93 1.81 -12.88 3.34
N GLU A 94 2.95 -13.39 2.89
CA GLU A 94 3.83 -12.63 2.00
C GLU A 94 3.09 -12.18 0.72
N PRO A 95 3.37 -10.96 0.23
CA PRO A 95 2.74 -10.44 -0.97
C PRO A 95 3.21 -11.21 -2.21
N LEU A 96 2.40 -11.18 -3.27
CA LEU A 96 2.75 -11.77 -4.56
C LEU A 96 3.92 -11.05 -5.21
N PHE A 97 3.90 -9.72 -5.18
CA PHE A 97 4.93 -8.78 -5.61
C PHE A 97 4.56 -7.36 -5.15
N TRP A 98 5.40 -6.40 -5.48
CA TRP A 98 5.22 -4.99 -5.11
C TRP A 98 5.62 -4.04 -6.25
N ILE A 99 5.17 -2.81 -6.08
CA ILE A 99 5.49 -1.69 -6.95
C ILE A 99 6.01 -0.57 -6.07
N HIS A 100 7.25 -0.15 -6.29
CA HIS A 100 7.81 1.03 -5.64
C HIS A 100 7.51 2.26 -6.52
N LEU A 101 6.76 3.20 -5.95
CA LEU A 101 6.45 4.48 -6.57
C LEU A 101 7.54 5.48 -6.18
N ASN A 102 8.12 6.15 -7.16
CA ASN A 102 9.10 7.21 -6.93
C ASN A 102 9.05 8.18 -8.10
N VAL A 103 8.41 9.32 -7.90
CA VAL A 103 8.18 10.38 -8.89
C VAL A 103 8.33 11.73 -8.21
N ASP A 104 9.06 12.62 -8.85
CA ASP A 104 9.30 13.99 -8.42
C ASP A 104 8.77 15.05 -9.40
N TYR A 105 8.35 14.62 -10.60
CA TYR A 105 7.75 15.50 -11.61
C TYR A 105 6.72 14.72 -12.46
N PRO A 106 5.54 15.26 -12.76
CA PRO A 106 4.99 16.61 -12.49
C PRO A 106 4.34 16.77 -11.11
N PHE A 107 4.46 15.80 -10.24
CA PHE A 107 4.02 15.80 -8.84
C PHE A 107 4.98 14.94 -8.03
N ASN A 108 5.03 15.18 -6.72
CA ASN A 108 5.82 14.36 -5.82
C ASN A 108 4.97 13.18 -5.32
N LEU A 109 5.42 11.96 -5.59
CA LEU A 109 4.78 10.75 -5.13
C LEU A 109 5.83 9.69 -4.84
N THR A 110 5.86 9.24 -3.61
CA THR A 110 6.61 8.06 -3.20
C THR A 110 5.68 7.03 -2.57
N GLY A 111 6.12 5.79 -2.47
CA GLY A 111 5.29 4.77 -1.84
C GLY A 111 5.65 3.37 -2.28
N ILE A 112 5.05 2.39 -1.62
CA ILE A 112 5.16 0.99 -2.00
C ILE A 112 3.77 0.38 -1.95
N LEU A 113 3.32 -0.13 -3.09
CA LEU A 113 2.07 -0.87 -3.20
C LEU A 113 2.37 -2.35 -3.32
N TYR A 114 1.68 -3.17 -2.55
CA TYR A 114 1.81 -4.63 -2.53
C TYR A 114 0.56 -5.30 -3.05
N PHE A 115 0.72 -6.33 -3.85
CA PHE A 115 -0.34 -7.24 -4.24
C PHE A 115 -0.45 -8.36 -3.19
N PRO A 116 -1.49 -8.36 -2.35
CA PRO A 116 -1.67 -9.40 -1.33
C PRO A 116 -2.15 -10.70 -1.94
N LYS A 117 -1.92 -11.83 -1.26
CA LYS A 117 -2.65 -13.07 -1.52
C LYS A 117 -4.06 -12.98 -0.98
N ILE A 118 -5.04 -13.35 -1.79
CA ILE A 118 -6.47 -13.30 -1.42
C ILE A 118 -6.91 -14.70 -1.03
N LYS A 119 -7.08 -14.96 0.27
CA LYS A 119 -7.43 -16.29 0.81
C LYS A 119 -8.90 -16.68 0.67
N SER A 120 -9.81 -15.73 0.67
CA SER A 120 -11.25 -15.97 0.52
C SER A 120 -12.01 -14.66 0.22
N ASN A 121 -13.25 -14.78 -0.28
CA ASN A 121 -14.13 -13.63 -0.54
C ASN A 121 -14.49 -12.83 0.74
N ILE A 122 -14.17 -13.35 1.92
CA ILE A 122 -14.46 -12.72 3.22
C ILE A 122 -13.35 -11.73 3.61
N ASP A 123 -12.12 -11.92 3.11
CA ASP A 123 -10.96 -11.10 3.46
C ASP A 123 -10.75 -9.88 2.53
N LEU A 124 -11.76 -9.50 1.75
CA LEU A 124 -11.74 -8.27 0.96
C LEU A 124 -11.83 -7.04 1.87
N GLN A 125 -10.90 -6.94 2.83
CA GLN A 125 -10.76 -5.74 3.66
C GLN A 125 -10.20 -4.63 2.79
N ARG A 126 -11.08 -3.72 2.41
CA ARG A 126 -10.70 -2.43 1.81
C ARG A 126 -9.90 -1.62 2.83
N ASN A 127 -9.16 -0.61 2.36
CA ASN A 127 -8.47 0.35 3.22
C ASN A 127 -7.23 -0.19 3.94
N LYS A 128 -6.40 -0.91 3.20
CA LYS A 128 -5.06 -1.33 3.65
C LYS A 128 -3.94 -0.43 3.13
N ILE A 129 -4.24 0.55 2.27
CA ILE A 129 -3.28 1.56 1.83
C ILE A 129 -3.32 2.72 2.83
N GLN A 130 -2.16 3.09 3.34
CA GLN A 130 -1.99 4.23 4.24
C GLN A 130 -1.47 5.42 3.46
N LEU A 131 -2.15 6.56 3.59
CA LEU A 131 -1.73 7.82 2.97
C LEU A 131 -0.93 8.65 3.97
N TYR A 132 0.21 9.14 3.50
CA TYR A 132 1.09 10.06 4.19
C TYR A 132 1.27 11.35 3.39
N CYS A 133 1.66 12.41 4.08
CA CYS A 133 2.14 13.65 3.50
C CYS A 133 3.45 14.02 4.22
N ASN A 134 4.59 13.92 3.50
CA ASN A 134 5.92 14.09 4.09
C ASN A 134 6.11 13.23 5.36
N GLN A 135 5.79 11.93 5.26
CA GLN A 135 5.88 10.94 6.34
C GLN A 135 4.89 11.17 7.51
N VAL A 136 4.03 12.17 7.45
CA VAL A 136 2.96 12.40 8.41
C VAL A 136 1.71 11.63 7.98
N PHE A 137 1.20 10.75 8.84
CA PHE A 137 -0.01 9.98 8.54
C PHE A 137 -1.22 10.90 8.33
N VAL A 138 -1.94 10.68 7.24
CA VAL A 138 -3.16 11.44 6.90
C VAL A 138 -4.40 10.58 7.11
N THR A 139 -4.50 9.46 6.40
CA THR A 139 -5.67 8.58 6.42
C THR A 139 -5.34 7.19 5.88
N ASP A 140 -6.17 6.23 6.21
CA ASP A 140 -6.23 4.90 5.60
C ASP A 140 -7.39 4.75 4.60
N GLN A 141 -8.17 5.81 4.39
CA GLN A 141 -9.25 5.88 3.42
C GLN A 141 -8.78 6.57 2.14
N VAL A 142 -8.26 5.79 1.19
CA VAL A 142 -7.66 6.28 -0.06
C VAL A 142 -8.64 6.31 -1.24
N GLU A 143 -9.93 6.16 -0.97
CA GLU A 143 -10.98 6.25 -1.99
C GLU A 143 -10.96 7.63 -2.68
N GLY A 144 -10.92 7.62 -4.01
CA GLY A 144 -10.78 8.83 -4.82
C GLY A 144 -9.32 9.22 -5.14
N ILE A 145 -8.34 8.73 -4.37
CA ILE A 145 -6.90 8.91 -4.66
C ILE A 145 -6.39 7.74 -5.50
N VAL A 146 -6.78 6.53 -5.13
CA VAL A 146 -6.48 5.30 -5.83
C VAL A 146 -7.75 4.81 -6.52
N PRO A 147 -7.69 4.33 -7.77
CA PRO A 147 -8.84 3.71 -8.44
C PRO A 147 -9.46 2.61 -7.58
N GLU A 148 -10.77 2.47 -7.66
CA GLU A 148 -11.51 1.56 -6.78
C GLU A 148 -11.00 0.10 -6.85
N PHE A 149 -10.66 -0.39 -8.04
CA PHE A 149 -10.13 -1.75 -8.22
C PHE A 149 -8.77 -1.98 -7.56
N LEU A 150 -8.03 -0.90 -7.25
CA LEU A 150 -6.74 -0.95 -6.56
C LEU A 150 -6.86 -0.72 -5.04
N THR A 151 -8.06 -0.45 -4.51
CA THR A 151 -8.25 -0.26 -3.05
C THR A 151 -8.04 -1.54 -2.24
N LEU A 152 -7.98 -2.68 -2.92
CA LEU A 152 -7.65 -3.99 -2.32
C LEU A 152 -6.14 -4.22 -2.16
N LEU A 153 -5.29 -3.35 -2.76
CA LEU A 153 -3.86 -3.40 -2.54
C LEU A 153 -3.52 -2.98 -1.10
N HIS A 154 -2.37 -3.43 -0.65
CA HIS A 154 -1.78 -3.01 0.61
C HIS A 154 -0.64 -2.02 0.36
N GLY A 155 -0.25 -1.25 1.35
CA GLY A 155 0.96 -0.43 1.25
C GLY A 155 0.85 0.98 1.78
N VAL A 156 1.71 1.81 1.22
CA VAL A 156 1.89 3.21 1.62
C VAL A 156 1.96 4.08 0.38
N ILE A 157 1.30 5.21 0.43
CA ILE A 157 1.43 6.31 -0.52
C ILE A 157 1.80 7.56 0.27
N ASP A 158 2.83 8.27 -0.16
CA ASP A 158 3.28 9.52 0.44
C ASP A 158 3.39 10.60 -0.65
N SER A 159 2.61 11.67 -0.50
CA SER A 159 2.60 12.77 -1.45
C SER A 159 2.22 14.09 -0.77
N PRO A 160 3.08 15.12 -0.87
CA PRO A 160 2.74 16.47 -0.42
C PRO A 160 1.72 17.17 -1.32
N ASP A 161 1.52 16.66 -2.55
CA ASP A 161 0.60 17.24 -3.54
C ASP A 161 -0.86 16.79 -3.36
N ILE A 162 -1.11 15.88 -2.42
CA ILE A 162 -2.45 15.47 -2.02
C ILE A 162 -2.92 16.37 -0.87
N PRO A 163 -4.08 17.05 -1.02
CA PRO A 163 -4.59 17.96 0.01
C PRO A 163 -4.87 17.25 1.34
N LEU A 164 -4.47 17.85 2.45
CA LEU A 164 -4.65 17.29 3.80
C LEU A 164 -6.11 17.24 4.27
N ASN A 165 -6.98 18.10 3.72
CA ASN A 165 -8.41 18.09 4.01
C ASN A 165 -9.10 17.05 3.13
N VAL A 166 -9.14 15.84 3.61
CA VAL A 166 -9.65 14.67 2.88
C VAL A 166 -11.16 14.56 3.03
N SER A 167 -11.93 15.52 2.50
CA SER A 167 -13.32 15.23 2.18
C SER A 167 -13.39 14.54 0.82
N ARG A 168 -14.13 13.44 0.73
CA ARG A 168 -14.26 12.61 -0.48
C ARG A 168 -14.62 13.41 -1.74
N SER A 169 -15.49 14.41 -1.60
CA SER A 169 -15.93 15.28 -2.69
C SER A 169 -14.82 16.22 -3.20
N TYR A 170 -13.92 16.64 -2.32
CA TYR A 170 -12.80 17.51 -2.69
C TYR A 170 -11.72 16.73 -3.45
N LEU A 171 -11.36 15.55 -2.99
CA LEU A 171 -10.35 14.69 -3.62
C LEU A 171 -10.75 14.29 -5.05
N GLN A 172 -12.01 13.98 -5.29
CA GLN A 172 -12.49 13.59 -6.62
C GLN A 172 -12.43 14.74 -7.64
N SER A 173 -12.47 15.99 -7.19
CA SER A 173 -12.40 17.17 -8.06
C SER A 173 -10.99 17.70 -8.29
N ASP A 174 -10.02 17.33 -7.46
CA ASP A 174 -8.66 17.82 -7.52
C ASP A 174 -7.89 17.27 -8.73
N ALA A 175 -7.28 18.18 -9.52
CA ALA A 175 -6.57 17.82 -10.73
C ALA A 175 -5.28 17.03 -10.46
N ASN A 176 -4.60 17.26 -9.34
CA ASN A 176 -3.38 16.54 -8.99
C ASN A 176 -3.72 15.12 -8.53
N VAL A 177 -4.79 14.96 -7.75
CA VAL A 177 -5.28 13.63 -7.35
C VAL A 177 -5.63 12.79 -8.57
N LYS A 178 -6.29 13.35 -9.60
CA LYS A 178 -6.59 12.64 -10.85
C LYS A 178 -5.31 12.20 -11.58
N LYS A 179 -4.29 13.09 -11.66
CA LYS A 179 -3.00 12.75 -12.30
C LYS A 179 -2.29 11.63 -11.54
N ILE A 180 -2.28 11.70 -10.20
CA ILE A 180 -1.70 10.66 -9.33
C ILE A 180 -2.42 9.33 -9.55
N SER A 181 -3.75 9.31 -9.54
CA SER A 181 -4.57 8.12 -9.79
C SER A 181 -4.26 7.49 -11.15
N THR A 182 -4.23 8.28 -12.22
CA THR A 182 -3.87 7.83 -13.58
C THR A 182 -2.45 7.26 -13.64
N TYR A 183 -1.50 7.90 -12.96
CA TYR A 183 -0.12 7.43 -12.90
C TYR A 183 -0.02 6.08 -12.17
N ILE A 184 -0.68 5.93 -11.02
CA ILE A 184 -0.72 4.66 -10.28
C ILE A 184 -1.31 3.55 -11.16
N THR A 185 -2.44 3.80 -11.83
CA THR A 185 -3.06 2.85 -12.78
C THR A 185 -2.08 2.40 -13.85
N LYS A 186 -1.38 3.36 -14.46
CA LYS A 186 -0.36 3.06 -15.47
C LYS A 186 0.75 2.19 -14.92
N LYS A 187 1.33 2.55 -13.77
CA LYS A 187 2.43 1.79 -13.15
C LYS A 187 2.02 0.38 -12.75
N VAL A 188 0.78 0.21 -12.27
CA VAL A 188 0.21 -1.10 -11.98
C VAL A 188 0.09 -1.92 -13.26
N SER A 189 -0.46 -1.36 -14.34
CA SER A 189 -0.59 -2.03 -15.63
C SER A 189 0.78 -2.44 -16.20
N ASP A 190 1.74 -1.51 -16.18
CA ASP A 190 3.10 -1.75 -16.68
C ASP A 190 3.78 -2.89 -15.90
N ARG A 191 3.62 -2.93 -14.58
CA ARG A 191 4.18 -3.99 -13.73
C ARG A 191 3.54 -5.34 -13.98
N LEU A 192 2.21 -5.40 -14.10
CA LEU A 192 1.49 -6.63 -14.42
C LEU A 192 1.91 -7.18 -15.78
N GLN A 193 1.97 -6.32 -16.80
CA GLN A 193 2.43 -6.70 -18.15
C GLN A 193 3.89 -7.18 -18.12
N GLN A 194 4.76 -6.52 -17.37
CA GLN A 194 6.14 -6.93 -17.25
C GLN A 194 6.26 -8.30 -16.58
N THR A 195 5.56 -8.54 -15.45
CA THR A 195 5.54 -9.84 -14.77
C THR A 195 5.04 -10.95 -15.70
N PHE A 196 4.02 -10.68 -16.51
CA PHE A 196 3.50 -11.63 -17.51
C PHE A 196 4.55 -11.95 -18.58
N LYS A 197 5.32 -10.96 -19.06
CA LYS A 197 6.35 -11.14 -20.08
C LYS A 197 7.61 -11.85 -19.56
N ASP A 198 8.01 -11.53 -18.32
CA ASP A 198 9.24 -12.05 -17.71
C ASP A 198 9.10 -13.53 -17.35
N ASP A 199 7.98 -13.90 -16.73
CA ASP A 199 7.69 -15.28 -16.33
C ASP A 199 6.18 -15.55 -16.41
N ARG A 200 5.76 -15.97 -17.60
CA ARG A 200 4.37 -16.32 -17.86
C ARG A 200 3.84 -17.40 -16.92
N LYS A 201 4.65 -18.41 -16.63
CA LYS A 201 4.21 -19.52 -15.78
C LYS A 201 3.97 -19.04 -14.33
N ASP A 202 4.87 -18.26 -13.78
CA ASP A 202 4.69 -17.65 -12.44
C ASP A 202 3.44 -16.76 -12.40
N PHE A 203 3.17 -16.01 -13.49
CA PHE A 203 1.95 -15.20 -13.61
C PHE A 203 0.68 -16.07 -13.65
N GLU A 204 0.69 -17.17 -14.41
CA GLU A 204 -0.42 -18.14 -14.45
C GLU A 204 -0.68 -18.79 -13.10
N ASP A 205 0.37 -19.14 -12.36
CA ASP A 205 0.27 -19.71 -11.02
C ASP A 205 -0.35 -18.72 -10.03
N LYS A 206 -0.07 -17.42 -10.19
CA LYS A 206 -0.64 -16.31 -9.39
C LYS A 206 -2.01 -15.82 -9.89
N TRP A 207 -2.49 -16.31 -11.04
CA TRP A 207 -3.69 -15.79 -11.70
C TRP A 207 -4.93 -15.79 -10.81
N ASN A 208 -5.10 -16.80 -9.97
CA ASN A 208 -6.26 -16.87 -9.09
C ASN A 208 -6.34 -15.70 -8.10
N ASP A 209 -5.19 -15.19 -7.65
CA ASP A 209 -5.09 -14.03 -6.77
C ASP A 209 -5.17 -12.71 -7.55
N LEU A 210 -4.62 -12.68 -8.78
CA LEU A 210 -4.54 -11.48 -9.61
C LEU A 210 -5.85 -11.17 -10.35
N LYS A 211 -6.62 -12.21 -10.75
CA LYS A 211 -7.80 -12.04 -11.60
C LYS A 211 -8.85 -11.07 -11.03
N ILE A 212 -8.98 -10.96 -9.71
CA ILE A 212 -9.96 -10.07 -9.09
C ILE A 212 -9.60 -8.60 -9.36
N PHE A 213 -8.32 -8.23 -9.23
CA PHE A 213 -7.83 -6.88 -9.52
C PHE A 213 -7.95 -6.56 -11.01
N ILE A 214 -7.52 -7.51 -11.85
CA ILE A 214 -7.46 -7.33 -13.30
C ILE A 214 -8.87 -7.26 -13.86
N ASN A 215 -9.74 -8.20 -13.55
CA ASN A 215 -11.12 -8.23 -14.09
C ASN A 215 -11.93 -7.02 -13.60
N TYR A 216 -11.79 -6.65 -12.33
CA TYR A 216 -12.50 -5.48 -11.81
C TYR A 216 -11.99 -4.18 -12.45
N GLY A 217 -10.66 -4.05 -12.63
CA GLY A 217 -10.07 -2.93 -13.35
C GLY A 217 -10.55 -2.83 -14.79
N MET A 218 -10.60 -3.95 -15.50
CA MET A 218 -11.12 -4.01 -16.89
C MET A 218 -12.59 -3.62 -17.00
N LEU A 219 -13.41 -3.92 -15.98
CA LEU A 219 -14.83 -3.57 -15.96
C LEU A 219 -15.09 -2.10 -15.61
N THR A 220 -14.17 -1.43 -14.93
CA THR A 220 -14.40 -0.10 -14.35
C THR A 220 -13.55 1.01 -14.96
N GLN A 221 -12.51 0.68 -15.73
CA GLN A 221 -11.52 1.63 -16.27
C GLN A 221 -11.15 1.26 -17.72
N ASP A 222 -11.64 2.01 -18.70
CA ASP A 222 -11.38 1.78 -20.11
C ASP A 222 -9.88 1.79 -20.45
N ASP A 223 -9.14 2.77 -19.92
CA ASP A 223 -7.68 2.88 -20.11
C ASP A 223 -6.93 1.67 -19.55
N PHE A 224 -7.41 1.09 -18.45
CA PHE A 224 -6.83 -0.13 -17.89
C PHE A 224 -7.21 -1.35 -18.74
N TYR A 225 -8.45 -1.42 -19.22
CA TYR A 225 -8.90 -2.49 -20.13
C TYR A 225 -7.99 -2.59 -21.36
N GLU A 226 -7.73 -1.46 -22.04
CA GLU A 226 -6.91 -1.43 -23.25
C GLU A 226 -5.49 -1.98 -23.04
N ARG A 227 -4.97 -1.87 -21.81
CA ARG A 227 -3.67 -2.43 -21.42
C ARG A 227 -3.77 -3.87 -20.96
N ALA A 228 -4.78 -4.18 -20.14
CA ALA A 228 -4.92 -5.47 -19.49
C ALA A 228 -5.33 -6.59 -20.45
N LYS A 229 -6.02 -6.28 -21.55
CA LYS A 229 -6.41 -7.28 -22.58
C LYS A 229 -5.22 -8.06 -23.16
N GLU A 230 -4.00 -7.53 -23.07
CA GLU A 230 -2.80 -8.21 -23.56
C GLU A 230 -2.29 -9.32 -22.61
N PHE A 231 -2.61 -9.22 -21.29
CA PHE A 231 -2.13 -10.16 -20.27
C PHE A 231 -3.24 -10.76 -19.39
N ALA A 232 -4.48 -10.34 -19.57
CA ALA A 232 -5.62 -10.97 -18.90
C ALA A 232 -5.80 -12.41 -19.44
N LEU A 233 -6.08 -13.35 -18.52
CA LEU A 233 -6.13 -14.77 -18.83
C LEU A 233 -7.53 -15.34 -18.66
N PHE A 234 -7.86 -16.30 -19.52
CA PHE A 234 -8.95 -17.24 -19.33
C PHE A 234 -8.38 -18.60 -18.92
N LYS A 235 -9.12 -19.32 -18.11
CA LYS A 235 -8.83 -20.72 -17.79
C LYS A 235 -9.88 -21.61 -18.41
N ASP A 236 -9.44 -22.64 -19.13
CA ASP A 236 -10.35 -23.69 -19.61
C ASP A 236 -10.70 -24.68 -18.51
N VAL A 237 -11.50 -25.67 -18.84
CA VAL A 237 -11.96 -26.73 -17.92
C VAL A 237 -10.83 -27.64 -17.41
N ASP A 238 -9.74 -27.72 -18.16
CA ASP A 238 -8.53 -28.48 -17.82
C ASP A 238 -7.51 -27.63 -17.04
N GLY A 239 -7.82 -26.35 -16.79
CA GLY A 239 -6.99 -25.42 -16.06
C GLY A 239 -5.89 -24.74 -16.86
N LYS A 240 -5.87 -24.88 -18.19
CA LYS A 240 -4.93 -24.23 -19.08
C LYS A 240 -5.30 -22.75 -19.28
N CYS A 241 -4.31 -21.89 -19.24
CA CYS A 241 -4.49 -20.44 -19.37
C CYS A 241 -4.28 -19.97 -20.80
N PHE A 242 -5.11 -19.01 -21.23
CA PHE A 242 -5.04 -18.38 -22.54
C PHE A 242 -5.26 -16.86 -22.41
N THR A 243 -4.55 -16.08 -23.20
CA THR A 243 -4.91 -14.68 -23.46
C THR A 243 -6.10 -14.59 -24.41
N PHE A 244 -6.69 -13.39 -24.56
CA PHE A 244 -7.78 -13.17 -25.54
C PHE A 244 -7.36 -13.53 -26.96
N GLU A 245 -6.16 -13.16 -27.39
CA GLU A 245 -5.68 -13.44 -28.75
C GLU A 245 -5.34 -14.93 -28.96
N GLU A 246 -4.80 -15.60 -27.96
CA GLU A 246 -4.56 -17.05 -28.01
C GLU A 246 -5.87 -17.82 -28.08
N TYR A 247 -6.89 -17.40 -27.33
CA TYR A 247 -8.21 -18.01 -27.38
C TYR A 247 -8.88 -17.79 -28.74
N LYS A 248 -8.87 -16.57 -29.28
CA LYS A 248 -9.37 -16.29 -30.62
C LYS A 248 -8.70 -17.16 -31.68
N THR A 249 -7.38 -17.34 -31.58
CA THR A 249 -6.62 -18.20 -32.51
C THR A 249 -7.04 -19.65 -32.37
N LEU A 250 -7.24 -20.15 -31.15
CA LEU A 250 -7.64 -21.52 -30.86
C LEU A 250 -9.02 -21.87 -31.47
N ILE A 251 -9.98 -20.93 -31.40
CA ILE A 251 -11.36 -21.19 -31.87
C ILE A 251 -11.58 -20.83 -33.34
N LYS A 252 -10.61 -20.18 -34.01
CA LYS A 252 -10.76 -19.60 -35.36
C LYS A 252 -11.28 -20.60 -36.40
N ASP A 253 -10.82 -21.83 -36.34
CA ASP A 253 -11.19 -22.86 -37.32
C ASP A 253 -12.54 -23.55 -36.98
N ASN A 254 -13.04 -23.34 -35.75
CA ASN A 254 -14.27 -23.95 -35.26
C ASN A 254 -15.41 -22.94 -35.05
N GLN A 255 -15.16 -21.68 -35.34
CA GLN A 255 -16.15 -20.61 -35.13
C GLN A 255 -17.04 -20.50 -36.36
N THR A 256 -18.35 -20.73 -36.19
CA THR A 256 -19.38 -20.59 -37.23
C THR A 256 -19.93 -19.16 -37.34
N ASP A 257 -19.91 -18.39 -36.24
CA ASP A 257 -20.26 -16.97 -36.17
C ASP A 257 -18.99 -16.11 -36.06
N LYS A 258 -18.96 -15.03 -36.85
CA LYS A 258 -17.81 -14.11 -36.95
C LYS A 258 -17.95 -12.87 -36.08
N ASP A 259 -19.00 -12.75 -35.26
CA ASP A 259 -19.29 -11.62 -34.40
C ASP A 259 -18.81 -11.86 -32.96
#